data_23ac1c2681f67a3b06bef17f46b1f498
#
_entry.id   23ac1c2681f67a3b06bef17f46b1f498
#
_cell.length_a   1.000
_cell.length_b   1.000
_cell.length_c   1.000
_cell.angle_alpha   90.00
_cell.angle_beta   90.00
_cell.angle_gamma   90.00
#
_symmetry.space_group_name_H-M   'P 1'
#
loop_
_entity.id
_entity.type
_entity.pdbx_description
1 polymer ?
#
loop_
_entity_poly.entity_id
_entity_poly.type
_entity_poly.pdbx_seq_one_letter_code
_entity_poly.pdbx_strand_id
1 'polypeptide(L)'
;HTRLQGDWSSDVCSSDLNIEEGGSLTIISTALIETGSRMDEVIFEEFKGTGNAEVILDRKIADKRIFPAIDITKSGTRKEDLLFKKEDLQKMNVLRRLIAPMGNMEAIEFLIGKLRETKNNAEFFDSMNKSA
;
A
#
# COMPACT_ATOMS: atom_id res chain seq x y z
N HIS A 1 3.69 32.90 -12.73
CA HIS A 1 3.31 31.60 -12.11
C HIS A 1 3.94 30.49 -12.94
N THR A 2 5.16 30.13 -12.58
CA THR A 2 5.86 28.97 -13.16
C THR A 2 5.29 27.73 -12.49
N ARG A 3 4.45 26.98 -13.19
CA ARG A 3 4.08 25.64 -12.78
C ARG A 3 5.31 24.75 -12.93
N LEU A 4 5.89 24.39 -11.82
CA LEU A 4 6.87 23.30 -11.77
C LEU A 4 6.09 22.00 -12.04
N GLN A 5 6.15 21.52 -13.26
CA GLN A 5 5.72 20.18 -13.63
C GLN A 5 6.84 19.22 -13.23
N GLY A 6 6.91 18.91 -11.95
CA GLY A 6 7.72 17.80 -11.44
C GLY A 6 6.89 16.52 -11.45
N ASP A 7 7.49 15.42 -11.85
CA ASP A 7 6.93 14.09 -11.75
C ASP A 7 6.96 13.66 -10.27
N TRP A 8 5.85 13.85 -9.57
CA TRP A 8 5.77 13.65 -8.14
C TRP A 8 5.03 12.36 -7.83
N SER A 9 5.70 11.36 -7.31
CA SER A 9 5.07 10.27 -6.59
C SER A 9 5.22 10.53 -5.09
N SER A 10 4.21 10.20 -4.31
CA SER A 10 4.26 10.34 -2.86
C SER A 10 3.99 9.01 -2.20
N ASP A 11 4.84 8.65 -1.25
CA ASP A 11 4.66 7.46 -0.42
C ASP A 11 4.17 7.86 0.96
N VAL A 12 3.33 7.03 1.54
CA VAL A 12 2.81 7.20 2.90
C VAL A 12 3.39 6.12 3.78
N CYS A 13 4.09 6.52 4.83
CA CYS A 13 4.63 5.61 5.85
C CYS A 13 3.91 5.82 7.17
N SER A 14 3.62 4.73 7.90
CA SER A 14 3.16 4.79 9.27
C SER A 14 4.14 4.10 10.21
N SER A 15 4.34 4.68 11.39
CA SER A 15 5.16 4.15 12.46
C SER A 15 4.41 4.24 13.79
N ASP A 16 4.46 3.19 14.58
CA ASP A 16 3.83 3.13 15.89
C ASP A 16 4.89 2.99 16.98
N LEU A 17 4.82 3.86 17.98
CA LEU A 17 5.69 3.87 19.14
C LEU A 17 4.87 3.55 20.39
N ASN A 18 5.34 2.59 21.18
CA ASN A 18 4.76 2.33 22.49
C ASN A 18 5.32 3.31 23.53
N ILE A 19 4.45 3.82 24.38
CA ILE A 19 4.83 4.72 25.48
C ILE A 19 4.94 3.88 26.76
N GLU A 20 6.02 4.04 27.55
CA GLU A 20 6.34 3.20 28.71
C GLU A 20 5.25 3.19 29.80
N GLU A 21 4.48 4.28 29.94
CA GLU A 21 3.39 4.39 30.92
C GLU A 21 2.02 3.93 30.41
N GLY A 22 1.99 3.27 29.25
CA GLY A 22 0.78 2.80 28.60
C GLY A 22 0.22 3.81 27.60
N GLY A 23 0.05 3.34 26.39
CA GLY A 23 -0.39 4.10 25.23
C GLY A 23 0.47 3.85 24.01
N SER A 24 0.06 4.42 22.89
CA SER A 24 0.81 4.34 21.64
C SER A 24 0.73 5.65 20.89
N LEU A 25 1.78 5.97 20.16
CA LEU A 25 1.81 7.10 19.23
C LEU A 25 1.92 6.55 17.81
N THR A 26 0.92 6.81 17.00
CA THR A 26 0.96 6.49 15.58
C THR A 26 1.34 7.73 14.79
N ILE A 27 2.40 7.62 14.01
CA ILE A 27 2.91 8.68 13.14
C ILE A 27 2.61 8.30 11.69
N ILE A 28 1.86 9.13 10.99
CA ILE A 28 1.62 8.99 9.55
C ILE A 28 2.38 10.10 8.85
N SER A 29 3.33 9.74 8.00
CA SER A 29 4.11 10.69 7.23
C SER A 29 3.99 10.42 5.74
N THR A 30 4.06 11.47 4.93
CA THR A 30 4.11 11.38 3.47
C THR A 30 5.48 11.88 3.00
N ALA A 31 6.11 11.11 2.14
CA ALA A 31 7.36 11.49 1.50
C ALA A 31 7.12 11.63 -0.01
N LEU A 32 7.65 12.71 -0.57
CA LEU A 32 7.65 12.93 -2.00
C LEU A 32 8.89 12.28 -2.59
N ILE A 33 8.73 11.43 -3.59
CA ILE A 33 9.82 10.77 -4.30
C ILE A 33 9.82 11.20 -5.78
N GLU A 34 10.93 10.93 -6.47
CA GLU A 34 11.10 11.28 -7.90
C GLU A 34 11.01 12.79 -8.19
N THR A 35 11.38 13.62 -7.23
CA THR A 35 11.38 15.08 -7.38
C THR A 35 12.60 15.61 -8.14
N GLY A 36 13.58 14.74 -8.42
CA GLY A 36 14.91 15.14 -8.94
C GLY A 36 15.84 15.74 -7.88
N SER A 37 15.42 15.80 -6.61
CA SER A 37 16.23 16.23 -5.48
C SER A 37 16.90 15.04 -4.79
N ARG A 38 18.23 15.06 -4.73
CA ARG A 38 18.99 14.05 -3.97
C ARG A 38 18.65 14.03 -2.48
N MET A 39 18.25 15.18 -1.94
CA MET A 39 17.88 15.28 -0.52
C MET A 39 16.58 14.53 -0.23
N ASP A 40 15.59 14.63 -1.12
CA ASP A 40 14.32 13.92 -0.97
C ASP A 40 14.52 12.39 -1.05
N GLU A 41 15.41 11.94 -1.93
CA GLU A 41 15.77 10.52 -2.03
C GLU A 41 16.43 10.01 -0.74
N VAL A 42 17.36 10.78 -0.15
CA VAL A 42 18.01 10.40 1.11
C VAL A 42 17.02 10.35 2.26
N ILE A 43 16.15 11.35 2.38
CA ILE A 43 15.10 11.38 3.41
C ILE A 43 14.18 10.17 3.26
N PHE A 44 13.76 9.85 2.04
CA PHE A 44 12.90 8.69 1.77
C PHE A 44 13.58 7.36 2.16
N GLU A 45 14.83 7.15 1.78
CA GLU A 45 15.57 5.93 2.11
C GLU A 45 15.75 5.75 3.62
N GLU A 46 15.97 6.84 4.37
CA GLU A 46 16.03 6.80 5.82
C GLU A 46 14.67 6.42 6.45
N PHE A 47 13.56 6.92 5.92
CA PHE A 47 12.22 6.55 6.40
C PHE A 47 11.80 5.14 6.02
N LYS A 48 12.19 4.65 4.85
CA LYS A 48 11.82 3.32 4.32
C LYS A 48 12.22 2.16 5.24
N GLY A 49 13.26 2.33 6.03
CA GLY A 49 13.72 1.31 7.00
C GLY A 49 12.99 1.33 8.34
N THR A 50 12.27 2.40 8.69
CA THR A 50 11.71 2.64 10.03
C THR A 50 10.19 2.48 10.12
N GLY A 51 9.48 2.58 9.00
CA GLY A 51 8.02 2.46 8.97
C GLY A 51 7.50 1.05 9.22
N ASN A 52 6.36 0.93 9.90
CA ASN A 52 5.64 -0.34 10.11
C ASN A 52 4.77 -0.71 8.92
N ALA A 53 4.22 0.28 8.22
CA ALA A 53 3.45 0.11 7.00
C ALA A 53 3.84 1.18 5.97
N GLU A 54 3.87 0.77 4.71
CA GLU A 54 4.21 1.63 3.58
C GLU A 54 3.12 1.50 2.52
N VAL A 55 2.60 2.63 2.06
CA VAL A 55 1.67 2.71 0.93
C VAL A 55 2.36 3.49 -0.19
N ILE A 56 2.73 2.78 -1.23
CA ILE A 56 3.44 3.33 -2.39
C ILE A 56 2.41 3.70 -3.46
N LEU A 57 2.45 4.94 -3.92
CA LEU A 57 1.59 5.43 -4.99
C LEU A 57 2.30 5.34 -6.34
N ASP A 58 1.56 4.97 -7.38
CA ASP A 58 2.08 4.87 -8.75
C ASP A 58 1.41 5.92 -9.64
N ARG A 59 2.23 6.84 -10.16
CA ARG A 59 1.78 7.91 -11.05
C ARG A 59 1.17 7.38 -12.35
N LYS A 60 1.70 6.29 -12.91
CA LYS A 60 1.17 5.72 -14.16
C LYS A 60 -0.27 5.23 -14.01
N ILE A 61 -0.63 4.77 -12.80
CA ILE A 61 -2.00 4.39 -12.44
C ILE A 61 -2.88 5.64 -12.35
N ALA A 62 -2.38 6.71 -11.70
CA ALA A 62 -3.09 7.99 -11.58
C ALA A 62 -3.31 8.67 -12.92
N ASP A 63 -2.34 8.64 -13.83
CA ASP A 63 -2.44 9.21 -15.18
C ASP A 63 -3.58 8.57 -16.00
N LYS A 64 -3.88 7.30 -15.73
CA LYS A 64 -5.02 6.58 -16.31
C LYS A 64 -6.34 6.76 -15.55
N ARG A 65 -6.36 7.64 -14.54
CA ARG A 65 -7.56 7.94 -13.74
C ARG A 65 -8.09 6.74 -12.95
N ILE A 66 -7.22 5.77 -12.62
CA ILE A 66 -7.54 4.64 -11.75
C ILE A 66 -7.20 5.05 -10.32
N PHE A 67 -8.20 5.04 -9.44
CA PHE A 67 -8.05 5.43 -8.04
C PHE A 67 -8.64 4.37 -7.11
N PRO A 68 -7.98 4.11 -5.95
CA PRO A 68 -6.71 4.69 -5.49
C PRO A 68 -5.52 4.24 -6.33
N ALA A 69 -4.59 5.15 -6.62
CA ALA A 69 -3.42 4.90 -7.46
C ALA A 69 -2.28 4.23 -6.65
N ILE A 70 -2.56 3.08 -6.03
CA ILE A 70 -1.65 2.36 -5.14
C ILE A 70 -0.92 1.27 -5.91
N ASP A 71 0.40 1.21 -5.77
CA ASP A 71 1.19 0.05 -6.16
C ASP A 71 1.01 -1.06 -5.11
N ILE A 72 0.11 -2.01 -5.38
CA ILE A 72 -0.24 -3.08 -4.44
C ILE A 72 0.94 -4.03 -4.23
N THR A 73 1.81 -4.17 -5.22
CA THR A 73 2.90 -5.13 -5.16
C THR A 73 4.05 -4.65 -4.27
N LYS A 74 4.24 -3.34 -4.19
CA LYS A 74 5.29 -2.70 -3.39
C LYS A 74 4.79 -2.23 -2.02
N SER A 75 3.49 -1.95 -1.89
CA SER A 75 2.89 -1.56 -0.62
C SER A 75 2.77 -2.74 0.32
N GLY A 76 2.93 -2.50 1.61
CA GLY A 76 2.85 -3.58 2.59
C GLY A 76 2.94 -3.12 4.04
N THR A 77 2.74 -4.08 4.93
CA THR A 77 2.81 -3.89 6.38
C THR A 77 3.75 -4.92 6.97
N ARG A 78 4.58 -4.50 7.92
CA ARG A 78 5.47 -5.42 8.65
C ARG A 78 4.67 -6.23 9.65
N LYS A 79 5.13 -7.46 9.94
CA LYS A 79 4.55 -8.35 10.95
C LYS A 79 3.03 -8.51 10.82
N GLU A 80 2.58 -8.81 9.62
CA GLU A 80 1.17 -9.01 9.31
C GLU A 80 0.53 -10.13 10.15
N ASP A 81 1.33 -11.09 10.58
CA ASP A 81 0.96 -12.18 11.47
C ASP A 81 0.43 -11.70 12.83
N LEU A 82 0.82 -10.51 13.27
CA LEU A 82 0.31 -9.88 14.50
C LEU A 82 -1.03 -9.16 14.28
N LEU A 83 -1.36 -8.79 13.03
CA LEU A 83 -2.54 -7.99 12.70
C LEU A 83 -3.72 -8.83 12.23
N PHE A 84 -3.45 -9.97 11.61
CA PHE A 84 -4.47 -10.80 10.99
C PHE A 84 -4.57 -12.17 11.65
N LYS A 85 -5.78 -12.74 11.62
CA LYS A 85 -5.99 -14.15 11.97
C LYS A 85 -5.28 -15.02 10.95
N LYS A 86 -4.85 -16.21 11.38
CA LYS A 86 -4.11 -17.16 10.55
C LYS A 86 -4.83 -17.52 9.24
N GLU A 87 -6.16 -17.62 9.31
CA GLU A 87 -7.02 -17.92 8.16
C GLU A 87 -7.03 -16.77 7.14
N ASP A 88 -7.16 -15.53 7.61
CA ASP A 88 -7.16 -14.33 6.75
C ASP A 88 -5.79 -14.11 6.12
N LEU A 89 -4.72 -14.37 6.86
CA LEU A 89 -3.34 -14.30 6.35
C LEU A 89 -3.11 -15.32 5.23
N GLN A 90 -3.65 -16.53 5.35
CA GLN A 90 -3.59 -17.53 4.28
C GLN A 90 -4.33 -17.06 3.02
N LYS A 91 -5.53 -16.50 3.17
CA LYS A 91 -6.31 -15.93 2.07
C LYS A 91 -5.58 -14.77 1.40
N MET A 92 -4.96 -13.87 2.18
CA MET A 92 -4.12 -12.80 1.65
C MET A 92 -2.91 -13.32 0.86
N ASN A 93 -2.26 -14.38 1.33
CA ASN A 93 -1.15 -14.98 0.61
C ASN A 93 -1.60 -15.64 -0.72
N VAL A 94 -2.80 -16.20 -0.76
CA VAL A 94 -3.38 -16.70 -2.02
C VAL A 94 -3.64 -15.53 -2.96
N LEU A 95 -4.25 -14.45 -2.48
CA LEU A 95 -4.48 -13.24 -3.27
C LEU A 95 -3.17 -12.69 -3.86
N ARG A 96 -2.13 -12.57 -3.05
CA ARG A 96 -0.81 -12.12 -3.52
C ARG A 96 -0.25 -12.98 -4.64
N ARG A 97 -0.42 -14.31 -4.55
CA ARG A 97 0.01 -15.22 -5.63
C ARG A 97 -0.78 -15.02 -6.90
N LEU A 98 -2.07 -14.70 -6.79
CA LEU A 98 -2.91 -14.42 -7.96
C LEU A 98 -2.51 -13.11 -8.66
N ILE A 99 -2.21 -12.08 -7.90
CA ILE A 99 -1.84 -10.76 -8.46
C ILE A 99 -0.37 -10.65 -8.85
N ALA A 100 0.53 -11.49 -8.30
CA ALA A 100 1.97 -11.43 -8.55
C ALA A 100 2.37 -11.50 -10.04
N PRO A 101 1.74 -12.32 -10.89
CA PRO A 101 2.04 -12.36 -12.33
C PRO A 101 1.43 -11.19 -13.11
N MET A 102 0.51 -10.43 -12.52
CA MET A 102 -0.17 -9.29 -13.16
C MET A 102 0.73 -8.06 -13.12
N GLY A 103 0.60 -7.18 -14.11
CA GLY A 103 1.20 -5.84 -14.02
C GLY A 103 0.49 -4.98 -12.97
N ASN A 104 1.17 -3.98 -12.40
CA ASN A 104 0.61 -3.12 -11.34
C ASN A 104 -0.78 -2.57 -11.67
N MET A 105 -0.99 -2.18 -12.91
CA MET A 105 -2.26 -1.63 -13.37
C MET A 105 -3.38 -2.68 -13.40
N GLU A 106 -3.10 -3.82 -13.96
CA GLU A 106 -4.03 -4.94 -14.04
C GLU A 106 -4.39 -5.45 -12.64
N ALA A 107 -3.39 -5.54 -11.75
CA ALA A 107 -3.58 -5.95 -10.37
C ALA A 107 -4.51 -5.02 -9.59
N ILE A 108 -4.33 -3.70 -9.73
CA ILE A 108 -5.20 -2.72 -9.03
C ILE A 108 -6.61 -2.71 -9.62
N GLU A 109 -6.78 -2.77 -10.94
CA GLU A 109 -8.09 -2.84 -11.58
C GLU A 109 -8.85 -4.12 -11.17
N PHE A 110 -8.18 -5.25 -11.20
CA PHE A 110 -8.73 -6.53 -10.73
C PHE A 110 -9.20 -6.44 -9.28
N LEU A 111 -8.35 -5.91 -8.40
CA LEU A 111 -8.67 -5.81 -6.97
C LEU A 111 -9.83 -4.84 -6.72
N ILE A 112 -9.83 -3.67 -7.36
CA ILE A 112 -10.93 -2.70 -7.24
C ILE A 112 -12.25 -3.32 -7.75
N GLY A 113 -12.21 -4.02 -8.87
CA GLY A 113 -13.37 -4.73 -9.41
C GLY A 113 -13.96 -5.69 -8.39
N LYS A 114 -13.13 -6.54 -7.83
CA LYS A 114 -13.55 -7.53 -6.82
C LYS A 114 -14.04 -6.91 -5.51
N LEU A 115 -13.39 -5.85 -5.02
CA LEU A 115 -13.82 -5.14 -3.82
C LEU A 115 -15.16 -4.43 -3.99
N ARG A 116 -15.49 -3.95 -5.21
CA ARG A 116 -16.79 -3.34 -5.51
C ARG A 116 -17.95 -4.33 -5.49
N GLU A 117 -17.69 -5.61 -5.73
CA GLU A 117 -18.68 -6.68 -5.70
C GLU A 117 -19.05 -7.11 -4.27
N THR A 118 -18.27 -6.66 -3.27
CA THR A 118 -18.40 -7.12 -1.87
C THR A 118 -18.61 -5.93 -0.93
N LYS A 119 -19.32 -6.16 0.17
CA LYS A 119 -19.66 -5.11 1.15
C LYS A 119 -18.56 -4.89 2.21
N ASN A 120 -17.76 -5.90 2.45
CA ASN A 120 -16.71 -5.88 3.46
C ASN A 120 -15.61 -6.91 3.14
N ASN A 121 -14.49 -6.82 3.85
CA ASN A 121 -13.35 -7.71 3.64
C ASN A 121 -13.66 -9.19 3.92
N ALA A 122 -14.53 -9.49 4.88
CA ALA A 122 -14.90 -10.87 5.17
C ALA A 122 -15.62 -11.51 3.98
N GLU A 123 -16.59 -10.80 3.40
CA GLU A 123 -17.31 -11.25 2.20
C GLU A 123 -16.36 -11.39 1.00
N PHE A 124 -15.42 -10.45 0.86
CA PHE A 124 -14.38 -10.53 -0.18
C PHE A 124 -13.54 -11.81 -0.04
N PHE A 125 -13.03 -12.11 1.15
CA PHE A 125 -12.26 -13.32 1.41
C PHE A 125 -13.07 -14.60 1.24
N ASP A 126 -14.37 -14.58 1.55
CA ASP A 126 -15.24 -15.75 1.34
C ASP A 126 -15.58 -15.96 -0.14
N SER A 127 -15.65 -14.88 -0.93
CA SER A 127 -15.87 -14.97 -2.37
C SER A 127 -14.70 -15.63 -3.10
N MET A 128 -13.48 -15.44 -2.59
CA MET A 128 -12.27 -16.06 -3.17
C MET A 128 -12.30 -17.60 -3.07
N ASN A 129 -12.89 -18.14 -2.01
CA ASN A 129 -13.02 -19.59 -1.83
C ASN A 129 -14.05 -20.24 -2.77
N LYS A 130 -14.97 -19.45 -3.34
CA LYS A 130 -16.01 -19.95 -4.26
C LYS A 130 -15.56 -19.96 -5.72
N SER A 131 -14.42 -19.34 -6.02
CA SER A 131 -13.89 -19.21 -7.39
C SER A 131 -12.67 -20.11 -7.66
N ALA A 132 -12.32 -21.00 -6.72
CA ALA A 132 -11.21 -21.94 -6.82
C ALA A 132 -11.71 -23.35 -7.19
#